data_f1176c934ab7a819f1511016a372e917
#
_entry.id   f1176c934ab7a819f1511016a372e917
#
_cell.length_a   1.000
_cell.length_b   1.000
_cell.length_c   1.000
_cell.angle_alpha   90.00
_cell.angle_beta   90.00
_cell.angle_gamma   90.00
#
_symmetry.space_group_name_H-M   'P 1'
#
loop_
_entity.id
_entity.type
_entity.pdbx_description
1 polymer ?
#
loop_
_entity_poly.entity_id
_entity_poly.type
_entity_poly.pdbx_seq_one_letter_code
_entity_poly.pdbx_strand_id
1 'polypeptide(L)'
;MTNAAEGFWHLSLETQMPIDTKIGTFEGQFIGGILNNSDYSPPDTLRQYGDKTNLYVPFRDAKRYLSGIHISYQPKWVEGLFFGFSYVNQQYLEDAQDEGDMLAALTDAFNRNEGIDDRMRPDRYASLSIRWIWKDAQAEVYFEGGKNKFQGFKEFLMVPEKDAGFVLGFTKLFDLPRPNNFLEVGMELTKLAQSTDYSLAELNSWYLDQNIRHGYTHKGQWIGAGIGPGSNLATIDLSWLNADHKLGFILERELHNSDFYYLAYAHNRDWNKYWVDYSIGIQGYTQIKDLMIQGRIMRITSLNYQWVHEREPGDPYIGPGNDLINWNFNLSVIYHLPTKRRQMKEKGA
;
A
#
# COMPACT_ATOMS: atom_id res chain seq x y z
N MET A 1 -4.79 -1.28 4.19
CA MET A 1 -4.37 -1.72 2.83
C MET A 1 -4.05 -3.19 2.83
N THR A 2 -4.58 -3.96 1.90
CA THR A 2 -4.21 -5.36 1.72
C THR A 2 -3.01 -5.42 0.79
N ASN A 3 -1.87 -5.90 1.30
CA ASN A 3 -0.77 -6.31 0.46
C ASN A 3 -1.10 -7.69 -0.14
N ALA A 4 -1.15 -7.79 -1.47
CA ALA A 4 -1.44 -9.03 -2.18
C ALA A 4 -0.17 -9.82 -2.54
N ALA A 5 1.01 -9.24 -2.32
CA ALA A 5 2.28 -9.89 -2.66
C ALA A 5 2.55 -11.12 -1.78
N GLU A 6 3.07 -12.15 -2.40
CA GLU A 6 3.61 -13.29 -1.67
C GLU A 6 4.78 -12.87 -0.77
N GLY A 7 5.02 -13.61 0.30
CA GLY A 7 6.21 -13.41 1.13
C GLY A 7 7.49 -13.69 0.33
N PHE A 8 8.51 -12.88 0.53
CA PHE A 8 9.83 -13.07 -0.05
C PHE A 8 10.84 -13.60 0.99
N TRP A 9 11.91 -14.21 0.53
CA TRP A 9 12.99 -14.67 1.39
C TRP A 9 13.70 -13.49 2.02
N HIS A 10 13.67 -13.40 3.35
CA HIS A 10 14.27 -12.31 4.10
C HIS A 10 14.79 -12.78 5.46
N LEU A 11 15.73 -12.00 5.98
CA LEU A 11 16.13 -12.00 7.39
C LEU A 11 15.51 -10.76 8.04
N SER A 12 14.96 -10.93 9.24
CA SER A 12 14.53 -9.81 10.06
C SER A 12 15.22 -9.84 11.42
N LEU A 13 15.53 -8.65 11.92
CA LEU A 13 15.99 -8.41 13.28
C LEU A 13 15.03 -7.40 13.91
N GLU A 14 14.42 -7.80 15.01
CA GLU A 14 13.41 -6.97 15.67
C GLU A 14 13.57 -6.99 17.19
N THR A 15 13.11 -5.96 17.84
CA THR A 15 13.02 -5.92 19.30
C THR A 15 11.92 -6.88 19.76
N GLN A 16 12.26 -7.83 20.66
CA GLN A 16 11.28 -8.78 21.19
C GLN A 16 10.25 -8.14 22.13
N MET A 17 10.65 -7.07 22.80
CA MET A 17 9.82 -6.28 23.71
C MET A 17 10.13 -4.80 23.49
N PRO A 18 9.13 -3.92 23.69
CA PRO A 18 9.38 -2.48 23.66
C PRO A 18 10.50 -2.07 24.60
N ILE A 19 11.37 -1.19 24.14
CA ILE A 19 12.49 -0.64 24.94
C ILE A 19 11.97 0.56 25.72
N ASP A 20 11.83 0.41 27.02
CA ASP A 20 11.37 1.47 27.89
C ASP A 20 12.46 2.52 28.13
N THR A 21 12.08 3.78 27.94
CA THR A 21 12.92 4.96 28.19
C THR A 21 12.19 5.97 29.08
N LYS A 22 12.92 7.03 29.49
CA LYS A 22 12.32 8.14 30.26
C LYS A 22 11.23 8.89 29.50
N ILE A 23 11.30 8.92 28.17
CA ILE A 23 10.41 9.67 27.30
C ILE A 23 9.29 8.82 26.68
N GLY A 24 9.37 7.50 26.77
CA GLY A 24 8.40 6.57 26.19
C GLY A 24 9.05 5.27 25.76
N THR A 25 8.32 4.46 25.01
CA THR A 25 8.77 3.16 24.54
C THR A 25 9.13 3.20 23.06
N PHE A 26 10.16 2.44 22.69
CA PHE A 26 10.63 2.30 21.31
C PHE A 26 10.62 0.84 20.91
N GLU A 27 10.27 0.60 19.64
CA GLU A 27 10.46 -0.68 18.98
C GLU A 27 11.15 -0.44 17.65
N GLY A 28 11.95 -1.41 17.22
CA GLY A 28 12.68 -1.33 15.96
C GLY A 28 12.67 -2.66 15.24
N GLN A 29 12.63 -2.60 13.92
CA GLN A 29 12.77 -3.74 13.03
C GLN A 29 13.69 -3.38 11.89
N PHE A 30 14.59 -4.29 11.55
CA PHE A 30 15.38 -4.29 10.33
C PHE A 30 15.00 -5.50 9.50
N ILE A 31 14.92 -5.33 8.18
CA ILE A 31 14.64 -6.41 7.24
C ILE A 31 15.61 -6.32 6.07
N GLY A 32 16.11 -7.47 5.63
CA GLY A 32 16.90 -7.60 4.41
C GLY A 32 16.48 -8.85 3.64
N GLY A 33 16.23 -8.73 2.33
CA GLY A 33 15.71 -9.86 1.59
C GLY A 33 15.86 -9.74 0.08
N ILE A 34 15.47 -10.78 -0.64
CA ILE A 34 15.64 -10.90 -2.09
C ILE A 34 14.26 -10.90 -2.77
N LEU A 35 14.09 -9.98 -3.71
CA LEU A 35 12.92 -9.87 -4.55
C LEU A 35 13.16 -10.56 -5.89
N ASN A 36 12.21 -11.40 -6.29
CA ASN A 36 12.22 -12.08 -7.57
C ASN A 36 11.33 -11.35 -8.59
N ASN A 37 11.62 -11.59 -9.85
CA ASN A 37 10.84 -11.08 -10.98
C ASN A 37 9.55 -11.92 -11.15
N SER A 38 8.58 -11.36 -11.88
CA SER A 38 7.57 -12.20 -12.53
C SER A 38 8.19 -12.71 -13.82
N ASP A 39 8.10 -14.00 -14.09
CA ASP A 39 8.61 -14.57 -15.34
C ASP A 39 7.63 -14.33 -16.52
N TYR A 40 6.69 -13.39 -16.36
CA TYR A 40 5.64 -13.12 -17.33
C TYR A 40 5.80 -11.73 -17.94
N SER A 41 5.83 -11.67 -19.27
CA SER A 41 5.67 -10.43 -20.02
C SER A 41 4.21 -9.99 -20.04
N PRO A 42 3.90 -8.68 -20.19
CA PRO A 42 2.54 -8.24 -20.40
C PRO A 42 1.95 -8.87 -21.68
N PRO A 43 0.62 -9.05 -21.74
CA PRO A 43 -0.04 -9.71 -22.87
C PRO A 43 0.22 -9.02 -24.23
N ASP A 44 0.38 -7.70 -24.22
CA ASP A 44 0.69 -6.91 -25.40
C ASP A 44 1.99 -6.09 -25.18
N THR A 45 3.07 -6.59 -25.77
CA THR A 45 4.39 -5.94 -25.71
C THR A 45 4.61 -4.91 -26.84
N LEU A 46 3.71 -4.84 -27.81
CA LEU A 46 3.81 -3.94 -28.95
C LEU A 46 2.90 -2.71 -28.83
N ARG A 47 2.15 -2.58 -27.75
CA ARG A 47 1.27 -1.45 -27.52
C ARG A 47 2.05 -0.15 -27.48
N GLN A 48 1.57 0.82 -28.26
CA GLN A 48 2.17 2.15 -28.40
C GLN A 48 1.19 3.23 -27.95
N TYR A 49 1.70 4.38 -27.59
CA TYR A 49 0.90 5.59 -27.44
C TYR A 49 1.31 6.66 -28.47
N GLY A 50 0.54 7.73 -28.57
CA GLY A 50 0.43 8.75 -29.61
C GLY A 50 1.63 9.10 -30.51
N ASP A 51 2.86 9.03 -30.01
CA ASP A 51 4.10 9.28 -30.74
C ASP A 51 4.78 8.00 -31.27
N LYS A 52 4.07 6.87 -31.20
CA LYS A 52 4.58 5.52 -31.54
C LYS A 52 5.65 4.99 -30.60
N THR A 53 5.78 5.54 -29.41
CA THR A 53 6.66 5.00 -28.38
C THR A 53 6.06 3.73 -27.81
N ASN A 54 6.85 2.65 -27.70
CA ASN A 54 6.40 1.41 -27.09
C ASN A 54 6.23 1.61 -25.60
N LEU A 55 5.07 1.20 -25.08
CA LEU A 55 4.79 1.23 -23.63
C LEU A 55 5.61 0.19 -22.87
N TYR A 56 5.83 -0.96 -23.48
CA TYR A 56 6.63 -2.01 -22.88
C TYR A 56 8.12 -1.80 -23.15
N VAL A 57 8.87 -1.75 -22.09
CA VAL A 57 10.34 -1.82 -22.13
C VAL A 57 10.77 -3.06 -21.35
N PRO A 58 11.56 -3.97 -21.93
CA PRO A 58 11.98 -5.18 -21.25
C PRO A 58 12.66 -4.90 -19.92
N PHE A 59 12.38 -5.73 -18.94
CA PHE A 59 13.03 -5.71 -17.64
C PHE A 59 14.42 -6.32 -17.74
N ARG A 60 15.32 -5.88 -16.85
CA ARG A 60 16.60 -6.56 -16.62
C ARG A 60 16.30 -7.89 -15.92
N ASP A 61 16.81 -9.00 -16.45
CA ASP A 61 16.71 -10.31 -15.80
C ASP A 61 17.73 -10.40 -14.66
N ALA A 62 17.40 -9.79 -13.53
CA ALA A 62 18.26 -9.73 -12.36
C ALA A 62 17.43 -9.73 -11.08
N LYS A 63 17.94 -10.39 -10.04
CA LYS A 63 17.36 -10.36 -8.70
C LYS A 63 17.59 -8.99 -8.08
N ARG A 64 16.67 -8.57 -7.23
CA ARG A 64 16.76 -7.32 -6.47
C ARG A 64 16.93 -7.62 -5.00
N TYR A 65 17.74 -6.83 -4.36
CA TYR A 65 17.88 -6.79 -2.91
C TYR A 65 17.00 -5.67 -2.35
N LEU A 66 16.30 -5.98 -1.27
CA LEU A 66 15.52 -5.01 -0.50
C LEU A 66 16.06 -4.99 0.92
N SER A 67 16.32 -3.80 1.43
CA SER A 67 16.57 -3.58 2.85
C SER A 67 15.62 -2.52 3.40
N GLY A 68 15.25 -2.65 4.66
CA GLY A 68 14.32 -1.73 5.30
C GLY A 68 14.53 -1.62 6.80
N ILE A 69 14.19 -0.46 7.33
CA ILE A 69 14.15 -0.19 8.76
C ILE A 69 12.79 0.38 9.13
N HIS A 70 12.23 -0.08 10.23
CA HIS A 70 11.06 0.50 10.86
C HIS A 70 11.37 0.81 12.32
N ILE A 71 10.99 2.00 12.77
CA ILE A 71 11.11 2.42 14.17
C ILE A 71 9.74 2.95 14.58
N SER A 72 9.20 2.44 15.70
CA SER A 72 8.01 2.98 16.34
C SER A 72 8.33 3.60 17.69
N TYR A 73 7.57 4.61 18.05
CA TYR A 73 7.72 5.36 19.29
C TYR A 73 6.35 5.65 19.90
N GLN A 74 6.17 5.30 21.17
CA GLN A 74 5.00 5.65 21.97
C GLN A 74 5.40 6.60 23.08
N PRO A 75 4.95 7.87 23.08
CA PRO A 75 5.22 8.82 24.15
C PRO A 75 4.59 8.38 25.46
N LYS A 76 5.32 8.58 26.57
CA LYS A 76 4.82 8.21 27.90
C LYS A 76 3.70 9.11 28.42
N TRP A 77 3.64 10.36 27.92
CA TRP A 77 2.71 11.39 28.38
C TRP A 77 1.41 11.48 27.58
N VAL A 78 1.26 10.75 26.47
CA VAL A 78 0.03 10.70 25.68
C VAL A 78 -0.34 9.25 25.43
N GLU A 79 -1.36 8.78 26.16
CA GLU A 79 -1.83 7.41 26.02
C GLU A 79 -2.42 7.16 24.62
N GLY A 80 -2.09 6.01 24.04
CA GLY A 80 -2.64 5.58 22.75
C GLY A 80 -2.05 6.29 21.53
N LEU A 81 -1.11 7.21 21.69
CA LEU A 81 -0.45 7.89 20.57
C LEU A 81 0.82 7.13 20.17
N PHE A 82 0.96 6.85 18.88
CA PHE A 82 2.12 6.16 18.30
C PHE A 82 2.64 6.94 17.11
N PHE A 83 3.95 6.99 16.97
CA PHE A 83 4.66 7.48 15.83
C PHE A 83 5.46 6.36 15.20
N GLY A 84 5.54 6.32 13.88
CA GLY A 84 6.35 5.37 13.14
C GLY A 84 7.18 6.07 12.07
N PHE A 85 8.36 5.55 11.83
CA PHE A 85 9.20 5.90 10.70
C PHE A 85 9.61 4.64 9.98
N SER A 86 9.41 4.59 8.68
CA SER A 86 9.87 3.51 7.82
C SER A 86 10.77 4.06 6.73
N TYR A 87 11.82 3.35 6.44
CA TYR A 87 12.70 3.61 5.31
C TYR A 87 13.01 2.31 4.62
N VAL A 88 12.89 2.29 3.29
CA VAL A 88 13.13 1.11 2.46
C VAL A 88 13.97 1.50 1.27
N ASN A 89 14.90 0.62 0.94
CA ASN A 89 15.81 0.74 -0.19
C ASN A 89 15.77 -0.55 -1.01
N GLN A 90 15.66 -0.44 -2.33
CA GLN A 90 15.82 -1.58 -3.24
C GLN A 90 16.84 -1.26 -4.34
N GLN A 91 17.58 -2.29 -4.76
CA GLN A 91 18.53 -2.20 -5.86
C GLN A 91 18.73 -3.57 -6.51
N TYR A 92 19.31 -3.60 -7.70
CA TYR A 92 19.74 -4.88 -8.27
C TYR A 92 20.90 -5.46 -7.46
N LEU A 93 20.85 -6.76 -7.21
CA LEU A 93 21.88 -7.46 -6.43
C LEU A 93 23.27 -7.37 -7.10
N GLU A 94 23.30 -7.34 -8.43
CA GLU A 94 24.53 -7.23 -9.23
C GLU A 94 25.15 -5.82 -9.17
N ASP A 95 24.36 -4.79 -8.84
CA ASP A 95 24.83 -3.40 -8.75
C ASP A 95 25.31 -3.05 -7.33
N ALA A 96 25.07 -3.93 -6.35
CA ALA A 96 25.62 -3.80 -5.01
C ALA A 96 27.15 -4.03 -5.05
N GLN A 97 27.92 -2.97 -4.82
CA GLN A 97 29.38 -3.01 -4.95
C GLN A 97 30.07 -3.62 -3.74
N ASP A 98 29.42 -3.55 -2.56
CA ASP A 98 29.96 -4.02 -1.29
C ASP A 98 28.86 -4.62 -0.37
N GLU A 99 29.29 -5.46 0.60
CA GLU A 99 28.40 -5.93 1.67
C GLU A 99 27.79 -4.76 2.48
N GLY A 100 28.46 -3.61 2.50
CA GLY A 100 27.96 -2.37 3.10
C GLY A 100 26.70 -1.83 2.43
N ASP A 101 26.54 -2.03 1.12
CA ASP A 101 25.34 -1.62 0.39
C ASP A 101 24.09 -2.41 0.83
N MET A 102 24.27 -3.63 1.34
CA MET A 102 23.18 -4.43 1.91
C MET A 102 22.69 -3.86 3.25
N LEU A 103 23.58 -3.17 3.99
CA LEU A 103 23.22 -2.47 5.24
C LEU A 103 22.92 -0.98 5.02
N ALA A 104 22.92 -0.53 3.77
CA ALA A 104 22.74 0.86 3.39
C ALA A 104 21.43 1.48 3.95
N ALA A 105 20.39 0.68 4.17
CA ALA A 105 19.17 1.16 4.83
C ALA A 105 19.44 1.76 6.23
N LEU A 106 20.47 1.31 6.92
CA LEU A 106 20.83 1.85 8.25
C LEU A 106 21.56 3.19 8.16
N THR A 107 22.30 3.42 7.10
CA THR A 107 23.16 4.59 6.94
C THR A 107 22.61 5.63 5.99
N ASP A 108 21.96 5.19 4.92
CA ASP A 108 21.52 6.03 3.82
C ASP A 108 20.29 6.88 4.12
N ALA A 109 19.46 6.46 5.10
CA ALA A 109 18.37 7.30 5.59
C ALA A 109 18.87 8.68 6.10
N PHE A 110 20.13 8.74 6.54
CA PHE A 110 20.75 9.91 7.16
C PHE A 110 21.86 10.53 6.31
N ASN A 111 22.43 9.79 5.37
CA ASN A 111 23.53 10.23 4.54
C ASN A 111 23.10 10.46 3.09
N ARG A 112 23.48 11.61 2.55
CA ARG A 112 23.33 11.91 1.14
C ARG A 112 24.47 11.23 0.39
N ASN A 113 24.19 10.22 -0.44
CA ASN A 113 25.20 9.62 -1.30
C ASN A 113 25.51 10.57 -2.47
N GLU A 114 26.48 11.46 -2.27
CA GLU A 114 27.03 12.29 -3.32
C GLU A 114 28.03 11.45 -4.13
N GLY A 115 27.78 11.31 -5.43
CA GLY A 115 28.76 10.68 -6.34
C GLY A 115 28.40 9.31 -6.92
N ILE A 116 27.21 8.75 -6.60
CA ILE A 116 26.74 7.53 -7.26
C ILE A 116 26.23 7.88 -8.66
N ASP A 117 26.63 7.08 -9.68
CA ASP A 117 26.07 7.19 -11.03
C ASP A 117 24.54 7.06 -10.97
N ASP A 118 23.83 7.98 -11.62
CA ASP A 118 22.36 8.01 -11.63
C ASP A 118 21.74 6.68 -12.06
N ARG A 119 22.42 5.89 -12.88
CA ARG A 119 21.98 4.58 -13.35
C ARG A 119 22.05 3.46 -12.30
N MET A 120 22.86 3.65 -11.26
CA MET A 120 23.05 2.69 -10.17
C MET A 120 22.34 3.13 -8.88
N ARG A 121 21.61 4.25 -8.93
CA ARG A 121 20.92 4.76 -7.75
C ARG A 121 19.85 3.77 -7.30
N PRO A 122 19.87 3.40 -6.01
CA PRO A 122 18.82 2.61 -5.43
C PRO A 122 17.51 3.38 -5.40
N ASP A 123 16.40 2.66 -5.52
CA ASP A 123 15.06 3.19 -5.35
C ASP A 123 14.71 3.20 -3.86
N ARG A 124 14.30 4.36 -3.34
CA ARG A 124 14.19 4.64 -1.90
C ARG A 124 12.82 5.18 -1.56
N TYR A 125 12.26 4.64 -0.50
CA TYR A 125 10.97 5.05 0.07
C TYR A 125 11.15 5.40 1.53
N ALA A 126 10.52 6.48 1.98
CA ALA A 126 10.41 6.80 3.39
C ALA A 126 8.97 7.15 3.74
N SER A 127 8.53 6.78 4.93
CA SER A 127 7.22 7.19 5.45
C SER A 127 7.30 7.56 6.93
N LEU A 128 6.43 8.49 7.31
CA LEU A 128 6.14 8.86 8.68
C LEU A 128 4.68 8.49 8.96
N SER A 129 4.42 7.80 10.05
CA SER A 129 3.08 7.44 10.48
C SER A 129 2.76 8.00 11.86
N ILE A 130 1.50 8.33 12.05
CA ILE A 130 0.91 8.72 13.33
C ILE A 130 -0.36 7.90 13.49
N ARG A 131 -0.52 7.26 14.63
CA ARG A 131 -1.72 6.53 15.01
C ARG A 131 -2.13 6.94 16.42
N TRP A 132 -3.40 7.32 16.58
CA TRP A 132 -3.92 7.71 17.86
C TRP A 132 -5.20 6.92 18.18
N ILE A 133 -5.14 6.17 19.27
CA ILE A 133 -6.23 5.31 19.77
C ILE A 133 -6.81 5.95 21.02
N TRP A 134 -8.08 6.33 20.97
CA TRP A 134 -8.85 6.82 22.12
C TRP A 134 -9.72 5.68 22.67
N LYS A 135 -9.21 4.99 23.70
CA LYS A 135 -9.89 3.82 24.29
C LYS A 135 -11.30 4.16 24.79
N ASP A 136 -11.42 5.26 25.56
CA ASP A 136 -12.72 5.66 26.13
C ASP A 136 -13.73 6.08 25.05
N ALA A 137 -13.25 6.66 23.98
CA ALA A 137 -14.07 7.02 22.84
C ALA A 137 -14.26 5.86 21.87
N GLN A 138 -13.57 4.71 22.06
CA GLN A 138 -13.58 3.58 21.14
C GLN A 138 -13.33 4.01 19.70
N ALA A 139 -12.37 4.90 19.50
CA ALA A 139 -12.07 5.51 18.23
C ALA A 139 -10.56 5.50 17.95
N GLU A 140 -10.23 5.47 16.67
CA GLU A 140 -8.88 5.50 16.18
C GLU A 140 -8.79 6.40 14.95
N VAL A 141 -7.73 7.19 14.88
CA VAL A 141 -7.33 7.89 13.67
C VAL A 141 -5.89 7.53 13.36
N TYR A 142 -5.58 7.36 12.09
CA TYR A 142 -4.21 7.16 11.65
C TYR A 142 -3.93 7.92 10.36
N PHE A 143 -2.68 8.32 10.25
CA PHE A 143 -2.13 8.98 9.07
C PHE A 143 -0.76 8.39 8.78
N GLU A 144 -0.49 8.09 7.52
CA GLU A 144 0.85 7.76 7.04
C GLU A 144 1.13 8.63 5.82
N GLY A 145 2.16 9.46 5.89
CA GLY A 145 2.67 10.26 4.78
C GLY A 145 4.01 9.70 4.33
N GLY A 146 4.14 9.43 3.04
CA GLY A 146 5.35 8.85 2.47
C GLY A 146 5.90 9.66 1.32
N LYS A 147 7.16 9.41 1.01
CA LYS A 147 7.89 9.99 -0.11
C LYS A 147 8.51 8.89 -0.96
N ASN A 148 8.18 8.92 -2.23
CA ASN A 148 8.88 8.15 -3.26
C ASN A 148 10.21 8.84 -3.60
N LYS A 149 11.25 8.08 -3.96
CA LYS A 149 12.59 8.61 -4.30
C LYS A 149 13.17 9.51 -3.20
N PHE A 150 13.07 9.05 -1.96
CA PHE A 150 13.57 9.78 -0.81
C PHE A 150 15.08 10.07 -0.93
N GLN A 151 15.46 11.35 -0.89
CA GLN A 151 16.85 11.81 -0.98
C GLN A 151 17.39 12.39 0.34
N GLY A 152 16.62 12.27 1.42
CA GLY A 152 16.99 12.71 2.75
C GLY A 152 16.00 13.69 3.37
N PHE A 153 16.13 13.87 4.69
CA PHE A 153 15.20 14.70 5.46
C PHE A 153 15.19 16.18 5.05
N LYS A 154 16.30 16.71 4.56
CA LYS A 154 16.35 18.10 4.11
C LYS A 154 15.43 18.35 2.93
N GLU A 155 15.46 17.48 1.92
CA GLU A 155 14.56 17.57 0.77
C GLU A 155 13.11 17.33 1.16
N PHE A 156 12.87 16.34 2.03
CA PHE A 156 11.54 16.09 2.57
C PHE A 156 10.92 17.32 3.24
N LEU A 157 11.70 18.10 3.99
CA LEU A 157 11.22 19.30 4.65
C LEU A 157 11.08 20.50 3.69
N MET A 158 11.89 20.57 2.63
CA MET A 158 11.85 21.68 1.67
C MET A 158 10.71 21.57 0.67
N VAL A 159 10.39 20.34 0.24
CA VAL A 159 9.37 20.08 -0.79
C VAL A 159 8.58 18.82 -0.39
N PRO A 160 7.80 18.88 0.70
CA PRO A 160 7.11 17.71 1.24
C PRO A 160 6.05 17.12 0.30
N GLU A 161 5.48 17.95 -0.58
CA GLU A 161 4.43 17.58 -1.52
C GLU A 161 4.94 16.86 -2.77
N LYS A 162 6.22 17.03 -3.14
CA LYS A 162 6.80 16.40 -4.32
C LYS A 162 6.95 14.90 -4.08
N ASP A 163 6.49 14.07 -5.02
CA ASP A 163 6.56 12.60 -4.96
C ASP A 163 5.92 12.02 -3.68
N ALA A 164 4.96 12.76 -3.10
CA ALA A 164 4.30 12.39 -1.85
C ALA A 164 3.08 11.51 -2.09
N GLY A 165 2.88 10.57 -1.18
CA GLY A 165 1.65 9.78 -1.06
C GLY A 165 1.20 9.74 0.39
N PHE A 166 -0.08 9.48 0.64
CA PHE A 166 -0.57 9.35 1.99
C PHE A 166 -1.72 8.35 2.14
N VAL A 167 -1.86 7.88 3.36
CA VAL A 167 -3.03 7.16 3.86
C VAL A 167 -3.58 7.93 5.05
N LEU A 168 -4.88 8.15 5.07
CA LEU A 168 -5.61 8.70 6.20
C LEU A 168 -6.77 7.77 6.52
N GLY A 169 -6.86 7.31 7.76
CA GLY A 169 -7.95 6.45 8.18
C GLY A 169 -8.54 6.85 9.53
N PHE A 170 -9.78 6.46 9.70
CA PHE A 170 -10.56 6.66 10.91
C PHE A 170 -11.42 5.43 11.14
N THR A 171 -11.49 4.98 12.40
CA THR A 171 -12.40 3.92 12.82
C THR A 171 -13.08 4.30 14.15
N LYS A 172 -14.37 4.04 14.25
CA LYS A 172 -15.16 4.30 15.46
C LYS A 172 -16.09 3.12 15.73
N LEU A 173 -16.09 2.65 16.98
CA LEU A 173 -17.08 1.70 17.48
C LEU A 173 -18.17 2.43 18.25
N PHE A 174 -19.41 2.04 18.00
CA PHE A 174 -20.58 2.49 18.73
C PHE A 174 -21.20 1.29 19.45
N ASP A 175 -21.43 1.43 20.75
CA ASP A 175 -22.09 0.39 21.54
C ASP A 175 -23.54 0.19 21.07
N LEU A 176 -23.93 -1.06 20.90
CA LEU A 176 -25.29 -1.43 20.60
C LEU A 176 -26.03 -1.88 21.88
N PRO A 177 -27.37 -1.88 21.89
CA PRO A 177 -28.16 -2.23 23.08
C PRO A 177 -27.87 -3.63 23.64
N ARG A 178 -27.40 -4.56 22.80
CA ARG A 178 -26.98 -5.88 23.26
C ARG A 178 -25.54 -5.82 23.78
N PRO A 179 -25.21 -6.35 24.96
CA PRO A 179 -23.84 -6.38 25.49
C PRO A 179 -22.86 -6.99 24.49
N ASN A 180 -21.65 -6.44 24.41
CA ASN A 180 -20.57 -6.88 23.54
C ASN A 180 -20.89 -6.89 22.04
N ASN A 181 -21.86 -6.07 21.62
CA ASN A 181 -22.16 -5.85 20.22
C ASN A 181 -21.89 -4.39 19.86
N PHE A 182 -21.24 -4.20 18.72
CA PHE A 182 -20.78 -2.89 18.25
C PHE A 182 -21.18 -2.66 16.81
N LEU A 183 -21.41 -1.40 16.48
CA LEU A 183 -21.42 -0.91 15.11
C LEU A 183 -20.08 -0.23 14.86
N GLU A 184 -19.31 -0.73 13.90
CA GLU A 184 -18.06 -0.16 13.44
C GLU A 184 -18.31 0.72 12.21
N VAL A 185 -17.79 1.93 12.25
CA VAL A 185 -17.73 2.83 11.10
C VAL A 185 -16.27 3.10 10.81
N GLY A 186 -15.81 2.67 9.63
CA GLY A 186 -14.46 2.86 9.14
C GLY A 186 -14.43 3.69 7.87
N MET A 187 -13.42 4.54 7.75
CA MET A 187 -13.13 5.32 6.54
C MET A 187 -11.63 5.30 6.30
N GLU A 188 -11.22 5.11 5.05
CA GLU A 188 -9.81 5.21 4.64
C GLU A 188 -9.69 5.91 3.29
N LEU A 189 -8.74 6.81 3.21
CA LEU A 189 -8.31 7.48 1.99
C LEU A 189 -6.85 7.15 1.73
N THR A 190 -6.55 6.59 0.57
CA THR A 190 -5.19 6.38 0.09
C THR A 190 -4.98 7.22 -1.17
N LYS A 191 -3.93 8.03 -1.19
CA LYS A 191 -3.53 8.81 -2.35
C LYS A 191 -2.09 8.49 -2.71
N LEU A 192 -1.88 7.92 -3.89
CA LEU A 192 -0.56 7.68 -4.50
C LEU A 192 -0.41 8.43 -5.83
N ALA A 193 -1.51 8.91 -6.41
CA ALA A 193 -1.47 9.74 -7.61
C ALA A 193 -0.75 11.07 -7.33
N GLN A 194 0.13 11.45 -8.23
CA GLN A 194 0.86 12.69 -8.13
C GLN A 194 -0.06 13.90 -8.39
N SER A 195 0.32 15.05 -7.87
CA SER A 195 -0.38 16.29 -8.18
C SER A 195 -0.22 16.64 -9.65
N THR A 196 -1.29 17.13 -10.29
CA THR A 196 -1.30 17.56 -11.69
C THR A 196 -0.26 18.65 -11.99
N ASP A 197 0.11 19.46 -11.02
CA ASP A 197 1.11 20.53 -11.18
C ASP A 197 2.52 19.96 -11.34
N TYR A 198 2.81 18.80 -10.74
CA TYR A 198 4.10 18.12 -10.85
C TYR A 198 4.15 17.12 -12.00
N SER A 199 3.01 16.66 -12.47
CA SER A 199 2.94 15.71 -13.58
C SER A 199 3.46 16.26 -14.91
N LEU A 200 3.65 17.57 -15.00
CA LEU A 200 4.19 18.24 -16.19
C LEU A 200 5.73 18.33 -16.19
N ALA A 201 6.39 18.15 -15.06
CA ALA A 201 7.82 18.36 -14.94
C ALA A 201 8.65 17.08 -14.95
N GLU A 202 8.34 16.11 -14.10
CA GLU A 202 8.98 14.78 -14.05
C GLU A 202 8.06 13.84 -13.27
N LEU A 203 7.45 12.87 -13.93
CA LEU A 203 6.55 11.91 -13.31
C LEU A 203 7.34 10.83 -12.57
N ASN A 204 7.45 10.99 -11.26
CA ASN A 204 7.90 9.95 -10.36
C ASN A 204 6.69 9.28 -9.72
N SER A 205 5.98 8.46 -10.49
CA SER A 205 4.86 7.70 -9.95
C SER A 205 5.31 6.75 -8.87
N TRP A 206 4.50 6.60 -7.81
CA TRP A 206 4.79 5.70 -6.70
C TRP A 206 5.05 4.28 -7.20
N TYR A 207 6.03 3.62 -6.59
CA TYR A 207 6.46 2.24 -6.88
C TYR A 207 7.09 2.03 -8.27
N LEU A 208 7.27 3.07 -9.07
CA LEU A 208 7.95 3.00 -10.35
C LEU A 208 9.29 3.70 -10.28
N ASP A 209 10.29 3.09 -10.93
CA ASP A 209 11.64 3.64 -11.05
C ASP A 209 12.17 3.45 -12.47
N GLN A 210 12.97 4.42 -12.95
CA GLN A 210 13.54 4.37 -14.29
C GLN A 210 14.67 3.33 -14.40
N ASN A 211 15.42 3.12 -13.33
CA ASN A 211 16.53 2.17 -13.29
C ASN A 211 16.01 0.78 -12.91
N ILE A 212 15.09 0.71 -11.92
CA ILE A 212 14.49 -0.54 -11.43
C ILE A 212 13.08 -0.69 -12.00
N ARG A 213 13.01 -1.00 -13.30
CA ARG A 213 11.75 -1.06 -14.06
C ARG A 213 10.72 -2.08 -13.56
N HIS A 214 11.14 -3.05 -12.75
CA HIS A 214 10.22 -3.95 -12.05
C HIS A 214 9.31 -3.22 -11.05
N GLY A 215 9.71 -2.01 -10.64
CA GLY A 215 9.05 -1.28 -9.59
C GLY A 215 9.18 -1.95 -8.21
N TYR A 216 8.42 -1.46 -7.24
CA TYR A 216 8.40 -1.99 -5.88
C TYR A 216 7.51 -3.23 -5.79
N THR A 217 7.99 -4.34 -6.40
CA THR A 217 7.22 -5.57 -6.57
C THR A 217 8.00 -6.81 -6.14
N HIS A 218 7.28 -7.88 -5.81
CA HIS A 218 7.81 -9.24 -5.72
C HIS A 218 6.96 -10.14 -6.60
N LYS A 219 7.59 -10.90 -7.51
CA LYS A 219 6.89 -11.76 -8.49
C LYS A 219 5.77 -11.02 -9.25
N GLY A 220 6.00 -9.75 -9.58
CA GLY A 220 5.04 -8.90 -10.30
C GLY A 220 3.90 -8.32 -9.45
N GLN A 221 3.85 -8.61 -8.15
CA GLN A 221 2.85 -8.07 -7.24
C GLN A 221 3.44 -6.93 -6.39
N TRP A 222 2.67 -5.86 -6.19
CA TRP A 222 3.10 -4.70 -5.40
C TRP A 222 3.31 -5.07 -3.93
N ILE A 223 4.50 -4.76 -3.38
CA ILE A 223 4.82 -4.99 -1.96
C ILE A 223 4.19 -3.91 -1.08
N GLY A 224 3.98 -2.71 -1.63
CA GLY A 224 3.34 -1.59 -0.95
C GLY A 224 1.81 -1.65 -0.98
N ALA A 225 1.17 -0.50 -1.18
CA ALA A 225 -0.28 -0.42 -1.32
C ALA A 225 -0.77 -1.19 -2.55
N GLY A 226 -1.73 -2.08 -2.35
CA GLY A 226 -2.24 -2.97 -3.39
C GLY A 226 -2.93 -2.27 -4.57
N ILE A 227 -3.29 -1.00 -4.42
CA ILE A 227 -3.85 -0.17 -5.50
C ILE A 227 -2.85 0.15 -6.61
N GLY A 228 -1.54 -0.03 -6.35
CA GLY A 228 -0.49 0.22 -7.33
C GLY A 228 -0.19 1.70 -7.61
N PRO A 229 0.66 1.96 -8.62
CA PRO A 229 1.17 3.30 -8.92
C PRO A 229 0.06 4.25 -9.38
N GLY A 230 0.22 5.53 -9.06
CA GLY A 230 -0.62 6.61 -9.58
C GLY A 230 -2.12 6.51 -9.26
N SER A 231 -2.49 5.66 -8.30
CA SER A 231 -3.88 5.34 -7.96
C SER A 231 -4.32 6.04 -6.67
N ASN A 232 -5.64 6.24 -6.52
CA ASN A 232 -6.25 6.74 -5.31
C ASN A 232 -7.44 5.85 -4.92
N LEU A 233 -7.57 5.54 -3.64
CA LEU A 233 -8.65 4.72 -3.11
C LEU A 233 -9.35 5.43 -1.95
N ALA A 234 -10.67 5.45 -1.98
CA ALA A 234 -11.52 5.83 -0.86
C ALA A 234 -12.37 4.62 -0.46
N THR A 235 -12.35 4.26 0.81
CA THR A 235 -13.09 3.12 1.38
C THR A 235 -13.99 3.59 2.51
N ILE A 236 -15.21 3.07 2.57
CA ILE A 236 -16.14 3.19 3.71
C ILE A 236 -16.55 1.78 4.11
N ASP A 237 -16.39 1.45 5.38
CA ASP A 237 -16.84 0.20 6.01
C ASP A 237 -17.88 0.51 7.08
N LEU A 238 -18.99 -0.21 7.02
CA LEU A 238 -20.04 -0.18 8.02
C LEU A 238 -20.34 -1.60 8.47
N SER A 239 -19.89 -1.99 9.65
CA SER A 239 -19.93 -3.36 10.10
C SER A 239 -20.57 -3.51 11.48
N TRP A 240 -21.45 -4.50 11.62
CA TRP A 240 -21.83 -5.04 12.92
C TRP A 240 -20.79 -6.08 13.35
N LEU A 241 -20.37 -6.03 14.59
CA LEU A 241 -19.43 -7.01 15.14
C LEU A 241 -19.69 -7.32 16.62
N ASN A 242 -19.25 -8.51 17.01
CA ASN A 242 -19.08 -8.94 18.39
C ASN A 242 -17.79 -9.76 18.51
N ALA A 243 -17.59 -10.47 19.65
CA ALA A 243 -16.36 -11.24 19.88
C ALA A 243 -16.09 -12.32 18.81
N ASP A 244 -17.15 -12.93 18.26
CA ASP A 244 -17.04 -14.12 17.40
C ASP A 244 -17.48 -13.87 15.95
N HIS A 245 -18.17 -12.76 15.67
CA HIS A 245 -18.79 -12.51 14.38
C HIS A 245 -18.58 -11.07 13.92
N LYS A 246 -18.39 -10.89 12.62
CA LYS A 246 -18.47 -9.59 11.93
C LYS A 246 -19.30 -9.77 10.67
N LEU A 247 -20.21 -8.81 10.41
CA LEU A 247 -20.91 -8.68 9.15
C LEU A 247 -20.93 -7.20 8.76
N GLY A 248 -20.37 -6.89 7.63
CA GLY A 248 -20.19 -5.50 7.20
C GLY A 248 -20.53 -5.30 5.73
N PHE A 249 -20.83 -4.04 5.47
CA PHE A 249 -21.03 -3.49 4.15
C PHE A 249 -19.86 -2.58 3.79
N ILE A 250 -19.30 -2.71 2.59
CA ILE A 250 -18.14 -1.96 2.15
C ILE A 250 -18.42 -1.25 0.82
N LEU A 251 -18.00 -0.01 0.75
CA LEU A 251 -18.00 0.82 -0.45
C LEU A 251 -16.58 1.26 -0.75
N GLU A 252 -16.17 1.13 -2.01
CA GLU A 252 -14.86 1.60 -2.47
C GLU A 252 -14.99 2.38 -3.77
N ARG A 253 -14.17 3.42 -3.90
CA ARG A 253 -13.95 4.14 -5.14
C ARG A 253 -12.45 4.20 -5.40
N GLU A 254 -12.03 3.55 -6.48
CA GLU A 254 -10.63 3.53 -6.90
C GLU A 254 -10.46 4.28 -8.22
N LEU A 255 -9.53 5.23 -8.23
CA LEU A 255 -9.03 5.87 -9.44
C LEU A 255 -7.74 5.17 -9.85
N HIS A 256 -7.74 4.51 -11.00
CA HIS A 256 -6.59 3.76 -11.48
C HIS A 256 -5.59 4.63 -12.20
N ASN A 257 -4.33 4.54 -11.75
CA ASN A 257 -3.11 5.03 -12.40
C ASN A 257 -3.28 6.31 -13.22
N SER A 258 -3.75 7.37 -12.56
CA SER A 258 -3.94 8.68 -13.19
C SER A 258 -2.62 9.29 -13.69
N ASP A 259 -1.48 8.92 -13.08
CA ASP A 259 -0.15 9.36 -13.50
C ASP A 259 0.15 8.84 -14.91
N PHE A 260 -0.11 7.55 -15.16
CA PHE A 260 0.01 6.98 -16.50
C PHE A 260 -0.95 7.63 -17.50
N TYR A 261 -2.19 7.90 -17.07
CA TYR A 261 -3.16 8.58 -17.93
C TYR A 261 -2.63 9.94 -18.39
N TYR A 262 -2.08 10.75 -17.48
CA TYR A 262 -1.49 12.03 -17.84
C TYR A 262 -0.28 11.91 -18.76
N LEU A 263 0.59 10.92 -18.50
CA LEU A 263 1.76 10.67 -19.34
C LEU A 263 1.37 10.25 -20.75
N ALA A 264 0.47 9.28 -20.87
CA ALA A 264 0.10 8.69 -22.16
C ALA A 264 -0.84 9.57 -23.00
N TYR A 265 -1.67 10.37 -22.34
CA TYR A 265 -2.72 11.16 -22.97
C TYR A 265 -2.60 12.67 -22.69
N ALA A 266 -1.42 13.15 -22.35
CA ALA A 266 -1.15 14.55 -22.00
C ALA A 266 -1.65 15.57 -23.05
N HIS A 267 -1.73 15.18 -24.31
CA HIS A 267 -2.20 16.02 -25.40
C HIS A 267 -3.74 16.23 -25.41
N ASN A 268 -4.48 15.33 -24.81
CA ASN A 268 -5.94 15.36 -24.86
C ASN A 268 -6.59 15.98 -23.63
N ARG A 269 -5.90 16.10 -22.49
CA ARG A 269 -6.36 16.69 -21.20
C ARG A 269 -7.86 16.50 -20.92
N ASP A 270 -8.42 15.36 -21.36
CA ASP A 270 -9.83 15.07 -21.23
C ASP A 270 -10.08 14.37 -19.90
N TRP A 271 -10.51 15.13 -18.91
CA TRP A 271 -10.78 14.67 -17.54
C TRP A 271 -11.85 13.57 -17.47
N ASN A 272 -12.64 13.40 -18.52
CA ASN A 272 -13.71 12.41 -18.58
C ASN A 272 -13.23 11.00 -18.94
N LYS A 273 -11.93 10.80 -19.17
CA LYS A 273 -11.36 9.52 -19.60
C LYS A 273 -10.63 8.75 -18.52
N TYR A 274 -10.86 9.07 -17.26
CA TYR A 274 -10.30 8.29 -16.16
C TYR A 274 -10.90 6.89 -16.12
N TRP A 275 -10.08 5.93 -15.77
CA TRP A 275 -10.56 4.62 -15.34
C TRP A 275 -10.85 4.65 -13.85
N VAL A 276 -12.13 4.43 -13.48
CA VAL A 276 -12.60 4.47 -12.09
C VAL A 276 -13.40 3.22 -11.79
N ASP A 277 -13.07 2.55 -10.71
CA ASP A 277 -13.85 1.45 -10.17
C ASP A 277 -14.70 1.92 -8.99
N TYR A 278 -15.98 1.57 -9.03
CA TYR A 278 -16.90 1.65 -7.92
C TYR A 278 -17.22 0.23 -7.45
N SER A 279 -16.87 -0.07 -6.22
CA SER A 279 -17.08 -1.38 -5.62
C SER A 279 -18.07 -1.30 -4.47
N ILE A 280 -19.00 -2.24 -4.44
CA ILE A 280 -19.97 -2.41 -3.36
C ILE A 280 -19.96 -3.87 -2.95
N GLY A 281 -19.93 -4.14 -1.65
CA GLY A 281 -19.86 -5.51 -1.20
C GLY A 281 -20.24 -5.75 0.23
N ILE A 282 -20.24 -7.04 0.55
CA ILE A 282 -20.49 -7.57 1.89
C ILE A 282 -19.25 -8.34 2.29
N GLN A 283 -18.83 -8.16 3.53
CA GLN A 283 -17.72 -8.88 4.15
C GLN A 283 -18.06 -9.30 5.56
N GLY A 284 -17.41 -10.36 6.01
CA GLY A 284 -17.62 -10.77 7.39
C GLY A 284 -16.81 -12.00 7.76
N TYR A 285 -16.83 -12.31 9.03
CA TYR A 285 -16.28 -13.55 9.56
C TYR A 285 -17.17 -14.13 10.65
N THR A 286 -17.05 -15.42 10.84
CA THR A 286 -17.61 -16.14 11.98
C THR A 286 -16.57 -17.08 12.56
N GLN A 287 -16.43 -17.05 13.89
CA GLN A 287 -15.56 -17.98 14.62
C GLN A 287 -16.43 -18.96 15.39
N ILE A 288 -16.18 -20.25 15.17
CA ILE A 288 -16.86 -21.35 15.83
C ILE A 288 -15.79 -22.21 16.47
N LYS A 289 -15.52 -22.02 17.77
CA LYS A 289 -14.41 -22.66 18.50
C LYS A 289 -13.05 -22.36 17.82
N ASP A 290 -12.41 -23.41 17.29
CA ASP A 290 -11.10 -23.31 16.65
C ASP A 290 -11.18 -23.06 15.13
N LEU A 291 -12.40 -22.96 14.58
CA LEU A 291 -12.65 -22.72 13.16
C LEU A 291 -13.10 -21.28 12.94
N MET A 292 -12.37 -20.53 12.10
CA MET A 292 -12.78 -19.22 11.60
C MET A 292 -13.09 -19.33 10.11
N ILE A 293 -14.24 -18.84 9.71
CA ILE A 293 -14.65 -18.72 8.30
C ILE A 293 -14.81 -17.23 8.02
N GLN A 294 -14.13 -16.72 7.02
CA GLN A 294 -14.26 -15.33 6.59
C GLN A 294 -14.55 -15.28 5.09
N GLY A 295 -15.35 -14.30 4.69
CA GLY A 295 -15.73 -14.13 3.30
C GLY A 295 -15.90 -12.67 2.93
N ARG A 296 -15.73 -12.39 1.63
CA ARG A 296 -15.99 -11.08 1.02
C ARG A 296 -16.56 -11.32 -0.37
N ILE A 297 -17.64 -10.63 -0.67
CA ILE A 297 -18.27 -10.61 -2.00
C ILE A 297 -18.37 -9.15 -2.43
N MET A 298 -17.78 -8.83 -3.58
CA MET A 298 -17.75 -7.48 -4.14
C MET A 298 -18.31 -7.48 -5.56
N ARG A 299 -19.19 -6.54 -5.85
CA ARG A 299 -19.54 -6.16 -7.21
C ARG A 299 -18.74 -4.92 -7.58
N ILE A 300 -17.96 -5.01 -8.63
CA ILE A 300 -17.07 -3.96 -9.12
C ILE A 300 -17.63 -3.46 -10.45
N THR A 301 -17.88 -2.16 -10.53
CA THR A 301 -18.26 -1.48 -11.78
C THR A 301 -17.10 -0.62 -12.21
N SER A 302 -16.39 -1.07 -13.26
CA SER A 302 -15.26 -0.36 -13.84
C SER A 302 -15.76 0.56 -14.94
N LEU A 303 -15.64 1.85 -14.73
CA LEU A 303 -15.97 2.86 -15.73
C LEU A 303 -14.72 3.15 -16.56
N ASN A 304 -14.88 3.15 -17.87
CA ASN A 304 -13.82 3.40 -18.84
C ASN A 304 -12.58 2.51 -18.61
N TYR A 305 -12.82 1.19 -18.56
CA TYR A 305 -11.80 0.18 -18.28
C TYR A 305 -10.60 0.33 -19.22
N GLN A 306 -9.40 0.42 -18.64
CA GLN A 306 -8.12 0.60 -19.35
C GLN A 306 -8.06 1.84 -20.26
N TRP A 307 -8.80 2.89 -19.96
CA TRP A 307 -8.81 4.17 -20.72
C TRP A 307 -9.16 4.03 -22.21
N VAL A 308 -10.01 3.05 -22.58
CA VAL A 308 -10.36 2.72 -23.98
C VAL A 308 -11.65 3.41 -24.42
N HIS A 309 -12.02 4.51 -23.80
CA HIS A 309 -13.22 5.25 -24.18
C HIS A 309 -13.10 5.80 -25.62
N GLU A 310 -13.92 5.26 -26.51
CA GLU A 310 -14.14 5.80 -27.86
C GLU A 310 -15.30 6.80 -27.80
N ARG A 311 -15.00 8.05 -28.15
CA ARG A 311 -16.03 9.10 -28.21
C ARG A 311 -16.76 9.00 -29.52
N GLU A 312 -18.09 8.83 -29.51
CA GLU A 312 -18.90 9.00 -30.67
C GLU A 312 -18.93 10.48 -31.09
N PRO A 313 -18.82 10.79 -32.41
CA PRO A 313 -18.89 12.16 -32.91
C PRO A 313 -20.24 12.78 -32.54
N GLY A 314 -20.24 13.81 -31.69
CA GLY A 314 -21.44 14.56 -31.31
C GLY A 314 -21.98 14.30 -29.91
N ASP A 315 -21.42 13.38 -29.17
CA ASP A 315 -21.78 13.16 -27.74
C ASP A 315 -21.01 14.11 -26.84
N PRO A 316 -21.67 15.08 -26.17
CA PRO A 316 -21.02 15.98 -25.22
C PRO A 316 -20.73 15.32 -23.85
N TYR A 317 -21.27 14.14 -23.60
CA TYR A 317 -21.16 13.45 -22.31
C TYR A 317 -20.48 12.08 -22.44
N ILE A 318 -20.07 11.56 -21.28
CA ILE A 318 -19.48 10.24 -21.10
C ILE A 318 -20.47 9.20 -21.63
N GLY A 319 -20.28 8.79 -22.88
CA GLY A 319 -21.01 7.64 -23.43
C GLY A 319 -20.68 6.38 -22.62
N PRO A 320 -21.51 5.33 -22.65
CA PRO A 320 -21.18 4.04 -22.10
C PRO A 320 -19.94 3.51 -22.84
N GLY A 321 -18.77 3.90 -22.33
CA GLY A 321 -17.48 3.40 -22.81
C GLY A 321 -17.33 1.91 -22.53
N ASN A 322 -16.11 1.42 -22.48
CA ASN A 322 -15.85 0.03 -22.10
C ASN A 322 -16.06 -0.19 -20.59
N ASP A 323 -17.30 0.04 -20.16
CA ASP A 323 -17.68 -0.22 -18.77
C ASP A 323 -17.85 -1.70 -18.54
N LEU A 324 -17.21 -2.20 -17.49
CA LEU A 324 -17.25 -3.61 -17.14
C LEU A 324 -17.86 -3.80 -15.75
N ILE A 325 -18.56 -4.91 -15.59
CA ILE A 325 -19.04 -5.35 -14.29
C ILE A 325 -18.36 -6.68 -13.95
N ASN A 326 -17.66 -6.70 -12.82
CA ASN A 326 -17.01 -7.89 -12.30
C ASN A 326 -17.55 -8.24 -10.91
N TRP A 327 -17.42 -9.51 -10.55
CA TRP A 327 -17.66 -10.01 -9.22
C TRP A 327 -16.39 -10.61 -8.65
N ASN A 328 -16.03 -10.21 -7.45
CA ASN A 328 -14.94 -10.79 -6.69
C ASN A 328 -15.48 -11.55 -5.50
N PHE A 329 -15.06 -12.81 -5.35
CA PHE A 329 -15.42 -13.69 -4.25
C PHE A 329 -14.15 -14.13 -3.55
N ASN A 330 -14.08 -13.88 -2.27
CA ASN A 330 -13.01 -14.37 -1.42
C ASN A 330 -13.61 -15.18 -0.28
N LEU A 331 -13.08 -16.38 -0.07
CA LEU A 331 -13.46 -17.27 1.04
C LEU A 331 -12.19 -17.81 1.67
N SER A 332 -12.06 -17.66 2.96
CA SER A 332 -10.95 -18.19 3.74
C SER A 332 -11.46 -19.00 4.91
N VAL A 333 -10.86 -20.15 5.13
CA VAL A 333 -11.15 -21.05 6.25
C VAL A 333 -9.87 -21.28 7.03
N ILE A 334 -9.87 -20.88 8.29
CA ILE A 334 -8.71 -20.94 9.17
C ILE A 334 -9.05 -21.87 10.34
N TYR A 335 -8.25 -22.91 10.53
CA TYR A 335 -8.37 -23.80 11.67
C TYR A 335 -7.18 -23.62 12.61
N HIS A 336 -7.46 -23.26 13.87
CA HIS A 336 -6.46 -23.09 14.90
C HIS A 336 -6.18 -24.43 15.57
N LEU A 337 -5.00 -24.98 15.33
CA LEU A 337 -4.58 -26.21 16.00
C LEU A 337 -4.45 -25.96 17.52
N PRO A 338 -5.09 -26.80 18.37
CA PRO A 338 -4.99 -26.64 19.82
C PRO A 338 -3.54 -26.87 20.27
N THR A 339 -2.91 -25.86 20.85
CA THR A 339 -1.57 -26.02 21.46
C THR A 339 -1.69 -26.69 22.82
N LYS A 340 -0.75 -27.58 23.16
CA LYS A 340 -0.71 -28.32 24.45
C LYS A 340 -0.87 -27.42 25.70
N ARG A 341 -0.56 -26.12 25.62
CA ARG A 341 -0.74 -25.15 26.74
C ARG A 341 -2.21 -24.86 27.07
N ARG A 342 -3.14 -24.97 26.11
CA ARG A 342 -4.57 -24.78 26.39
C ARG A 342 -5.18 -25.97 27.13
N GLN A 343 -4.67 -27.19 26.87
CA GLN A 343 -5.16 -28.41 27.53
C GLN A 343 -4.81 -28.51 29.03
N MET A 344 -3.75 -27.81 29.50
CA MET A 344 -3.44 -27.77 30.92
C MET A 344 -4.29 -26.82 31.75
N LYS A 345 -4.86 -25.76 31.14
CA LYS A 345 -5.78 -24.86 31.85
C LYS A 345 -7.20 -25.43 32.01
N GLU A 346 -7.64 -26.27 31.08
CA GLU A 346 -8.95 -26.94 31.20
C GLU A 346 -8.97 -28.16 32.14
N LYS A 347 -7.79 -28.73 32.42
CA LYS A 347 -7.67 -29.86 33.38
C LYS A 347 -7.37 -29.42 34.84
N GLY A 348 -7.20 -28.13 35.09
CA GLY A 348 -6.89 -27.54 36.39
C GLY A 348 -7.94 -26.59 36.94
N ALA A 349 -9.20 -26.60 36.38
CA ALA A 349 -10.34 -25.84 36.89
C ALA A 349 -11.40 -26.77 37.49
#